data_bb7ac04f1c4e592f80e8153cf19b931a
#
_entry.id   bb7ac04f1c4e592f80e8153cf19b931a
#
_cell.length_a   1.000
_cell.length_b   1.000
_cell.length_c   1.000
_cell.angle_alpha   90.00
_cell.angle_beta   90.00
_cell.angle_gamma   90.00
#
_symmetry.space_group_name_H-M   'P 1'
#
loop_
_entity.id
_entity.type
_entity.pdbx_description
1 polymer ?
#
loop_
_entity_poly.entity_id
_entity_poly.type
_entity_poly.pdbx_seq_one_letter_code
_entity_poly.pdbx_strand_id
1 'polypeptide(L)'
;MKGKPLAVPSAEGPATAGRRSLPTVDSRTRTRLRRLAAKYETAAFVEDDPIRFLRTASGPGVETMAFVAACLSYGSRKQFLPKIQEIVDMAGGDVHGWILEGLYARRFRAGDGRSFYRIFSYGRMHELFAALRALLRRHGGLGAFLRANGATTAPAALCALCGAFAGRAAPIVPKDCTSACKRLCLFLRWMVRDGSPVDYGLWSDWFDKSTLVVPLDVHVLRQARHLGLVRTNAATMRTALEITARLAEEFPGDPCRGDFALYGLGIDEE
;
A
#
# COMPACT_ATOMS: atom_id res chain seq x y z
N MET A 1 31.96 -11.20 3.99
CA MET A 1 31.11 -12.12 4.75
C MET A 1 29.83 -12.32 3.95
N LYS A 2 29.61 -13.52 3.42
CA LYS A 2 28.43 -13.86 2.59
C LYS A 2 27.23 -14.03 3.53
N GLY A 3 26.27 -13.13 3.47
CA GLY A 3 25.02 -13.22 4.23
C GLY A 3 24.21 -14.43 3.75
N LYS A 4 23.81 -15.28 4.70
CA LYS A 4 22.88 -16.39 4.48
C LYS A 4 21.56 -15.87 3.94
N PRO A 5 20.94 -16.46 2.91
CA PRO A 5 19.61 -16.09 2.47
C PRO A 5 18.60 -16.39 3.59
N LEU A 6 17.78 -15.40 3.93
CA LEU A 6 16.65 -15.57 4.83
C LEU A 6 15.65 -16.55 4.18
N ALA A 7 15.41 -17.65 4.87
CA ALA A 7 14.45 -18.66 4.46
C ALA A 7 13.04 -18.03 4.43
N VAL A 8 12.38 -18.15 3.29
CA VAL A 8 10.96 -17.87 3.14
C VAL A 8 10.21 -18.91 3.99
N PRO A 9 9.33 -18.54 4.92
CA PRO A 9 8.53 -19.52 5.62
C PRO A 9 7.63 -20.22 4.59
N SER A 10 7.82 -21.55 4.44
CA SER A 10 6.91 -22.39 3.68
C SER A 10 5.49 -22.24 4.24
N ALA A 11 4.50 -22.22 3.37
CA ALA A 11 3.08 -22.03 3.69
C ALA A 11 2.46 -23.25 4.43
N GLU A 12 3.25 -24.13 5.00
CA GLU A 12 2.80 -25.24 5.82
C GLU A 12 2.88 -24.88 7.30
N GLY A 13 1.84 -24.22 7.78
CA GLY A 13 1.56 -24.04 9.21
C GLY A 13 0.73 -25.21 9.75
N PRO A 14 0.73 -25.44 11.09
CA PRO A 14 0.16 -26.63 11.72
C PRO A 14 -1.32 -26.82 11.39
N ALA A 15 -1.72 -28.08 11.20
CA ALA A 15 -3.02 -28.59 10.87
C ALA A 15 -4.17 -27.86 11.62
N THR A 16 -5.07 -27.25 10.87
CA THR A 16 -6.23 -26.52 11.36
C THR A 16 -7.33 -27.47 11.79
N ALA A 17 -7.39 -27.75 13.08
CA ALA A 17 -8.60 -28.29 13.67
C ALA A 17 -9.74 -27.24 13.59
N GLY A 18 -10.82 -27.55 12.87
CA GLY A 18 -12.15 -27.01 13.15
C GLY A 18 -12.57 -25.65 12.60
N ARG A 19 -11.93 -25.06 11.58
CA ARG A 19 -12.52 -23.89 10.89
C ARG A 19 -13.46 -24.35 9.78
N ARG A 20 -14.78 -24.22 10.01
CA ARG A 20 -15.77 -24.30 8.92
C ARG A 20 -15.37 -23.26 7.87
N SER A 21 -15.08 -23.69 6.64
CA SER A 21 -14.88 -22.80 5.51
C SER A 21 -16.07 -21.85 5.39
N LEU A 22 -15.81 -20.58 5.11
CA LEU A 22 -16.89 -19.67 4.75
C LEU A 22 -17.54 -20.21 3.46
N PRO A 23 -18.88 -20.14 3.32
CA PRO A 23 -19.54 -20.49 2.08
C PRO A 23 -18.99 -19.62 0.94
N THR A 24 -19.02 -20.11 -0.30
CA THR A 24 -18.71 -19.33 -1.49
C THR A 24 -19.54 -18.05 -1.51
N VAL A 25 -18.95 -16.97 -2.04
CA VAL A 25 -19.67 -15.69 -2.17
C VAL A 25 -20.90 -15.91 -3.06
N ASP A 26 -22.08 -15.56 -2.56
CA ASP A 26 -23.33 -15.77 -3.30
C ASP A 26 -23.42 -14.86 -4.55
N SER A 27 -24.28 -15.23 -5.50
CA SER A 27 -24.41 -14.54 -6.79
C SER A 27 -24.88 -13.09 -6.64
N ARG A 28 -25.68 -12.76 -5.62
CA ARG A 28 -26.16 -11.39 -5.36
C ARG A 28 -25.01 -10.52 -4.87
N THR A 29 -24.19 -11.00 -3.96
CA THR A 29 -23.00 -10.33 -3.46
C THR A 29 -21.99 -10.11 -4.59
N ARG A 30 -21.76 -11.11 -5.44
CA ARG A 30 -20.91 -11.01 -6.63
C ARG A 30 -21.37 -9.89 -7.58
N THR A 31 -22.65 -9.88 -7.91
CA THR A 31 -23.25 -8.84 -8.77
C THR A 31 -23.10 -7.44 -8.14
N ARG A 32 -23.28 -7.34 -6.81
CA ARG A 32 -23.10 -6.08 -6.07
C ARG A 32 -21.65 -5.60 -6.13
N LEU A 33 -20.67 -6.50 -5.93
CA LEU A 33 -19.25 -6.19 -6.02
C LEU A 33 -18.88 -5.63 -7.41
N ARG A 34 -19.30 -6.29 -8.50
CA ARG A 34 -19.06 -5.81 -9.88
C ARG A 34 -19.62 -4.42 -10.11
N ARG A 35 -20.88 -4.20 -9.74
CA ARG A 35 -21.56 -2.92 -9.92
C ARG A 35 -20.86 -1.79 -9.16
N LEU A 36 -20.46 -2.03 -7.90
CA LEU A 36 -19.77 -1.05 -7.08
C LEU A 36 -18.36 -0.77 -7.59
N ALA A 37 -17.60 -1.80 -7.99
CA ALA A 37 -16.29 -1.60 -8.60
C ALA A 37 -16.41 -0.70 -9.84
N ALA A 38 -17.33 -1.00 -10.77
CA ALA A 38 -17.54 -0.19 -11.95
C ALA A 38 -17.99 1.25 -11.65
N LYS A 39 -18.79 1.46 -10.58
CA LYS A 39 -19.24 2.79 -10.14
C LYS A 39 -18.11 3.65 -9.60
N TYR A 40 -17.19 3.06 -8.83
CA TYR A 40 -16.19 3.79 -8.07
C TYR A 40 -14.78 3.75 -8.66
N GLU A 41 -14.46 2.79 -9.53
CA GLU A 41 -13.21 2.76 -10.28
C GLU A 41 -13.29 3.72 -11.48
N THR A 42 -13.23 5.02 -11.22
CA THR A 42 -13.38 6.08 -12.23
C THR A 42 -12.31 7.14 -12.07
N ALA A 43 -12.06 7.93 -13.13
CA ALA A 43 -11.10 9.03 -13.08
C ALA A 43 -11.48 10.09 -12.00
N ALA A 44 -12.77 10.27 -11.72
CA ALA A 44 -13.24 11.18 -10.67
C ALA A 44 -12.80 10.74 -9.26
N PHE A 45 -12.58 9.44 -9.05
CA PHE A 45 -12.06 8.93 -7.77
C PHE A 45 -10.72 9.55 -7.39
N VAL A 46 -9.89 9.89 -8.36
CA VAL A 46 -8.52 10.40 -8.15
C VAL A 46 -8.52 11.75 -7.44
N GLU A 47 -9.52 12.58 -7.61
CA GLU A 47 -9.55 13.97 -7.10
C GLU A 47 -9.46 14.02 -5.56
N ASP A 48 -10.11 13.08 -4.87
CA ASP A 48 -10.13 13.00 -3.41
C ASP A 48 -9.22 11.90 -2.85
N ASP A 49 -8.41 11.26 -3.70
CA ASP A 49 -7.51 10.19 -3.30
C ASP A 49 -6.05 10.65 -3.27
N PRO A 50 -5.22 10.14 -2.36
CA PRO A 50 -3.79 10.50 -2.32
C PRO A 50 -3.01 10.16 -3.59
N ILE A 51 -3.52 9.29 -4.45
CA ILE A 51 -2.93 8.99 -5.75
C ILE A 51 -2.82 10.23 -6.66
N ARG A 52 -3.65 11.26 -6.44
CA ARG A 52 -3.59 12.52 -7.19
C ARG A 52 -2.21 13.18 -7.18
N PHE A 53 -1.46 13.00 -6.09
CA PHE A 53 -0.12 13.57 -5.95
C PHE A 53 0.91 12.95 -6.89
N LEU A 54 0.64 11.79 -7.47
CA LEU A 54 1.53 11.19 -8.46
C LEU A 54 1.58 12.02 -9.75
N ARG A 55 0.53 12.81 -10.02
CA ARG A 55 0.47 13.75 -11.16
C ARG A 55 1.46 14.91 -11.03
N THR A 56 1.97 15.19 -9.83
CA THR A 56 2.99 16.23 -9.61
C THR A 56 4.40 15.76 -9.94
N ALA A 57 4.57 14.46 -10.20
CA ALA A 57 5.87 13.83 -10.44
C ALA A 57 5.97 13.27 -11.86
N SER A 58 7.20 13.10 -12.34
CA SER A 58 7.51 12.49 -13.64
C SER A 58 8.67 11.51 -13.52
N GLY A 59 8.80 10.61 -14.49
CA GLY A 59 9.88 9.63 -14.55
C GLY A 59 10.04 8.86 -13.23
N PRO A 60 11.29 8.69 -12.71
CA PRO A 60 11.54 7.99 -11.45
C PRO A 60 10.87 8.63 -10.22
N GLY A 61 10.51 9.90 -10.32
CA GLY A 61 9.82 10.65 -9.25
C GLY A 61 8.44 10.10 -8.92
N VAL A 62 7.75 9.48 -9.88
CA VAL A 62 6.42 8.90 -9.67
C VAL A 62 6.45 7.81 -8.60
N GLU A 63 7.41 6.89 -8.65
CA GLU A 63 7.56 5.83 -7.63
C GLU A 63 7.83 6.43 -6.23
N THR A 64 8.69 7.45 -6.17
CA THR A 64 9.03 8.13 -4.91
C THR A 64 7.82 8.84 -4.32
N MET A 65 7.09 9.58 -5.16
CA MET A 65 5.88 10.29 -4.72
C MET A 65 4.79 9.31 -4.28
N ALA A 66 4.58 8.22 -5.01
CA ALA A 66 3.64 7.16 -4.66
C ALA A 66 3.97 6.56 -3.30
N PHE A 67 5.23 6.25 -3.04
CA PHE A 67 5.65 5.68 -1.77
C PHE A 67 5.42 6.65 -0.61
N VAL A 68 5.80 7.92 -0.77
CA VAL A 68 5.60 8.96 0.27
C VAL A 68 4.11 9.19 0.53
N ALA A 69 3.30 9.33 -0.52
CA ALA A 69 1.86 9.51 -0.40
C ALA A 69 1.17 8.32 0.29
N ALA A 70 1.52 7.10 -0.11
CA ALA A 70 1.00 5.89 0.52
C ALA A 70 1.40 5.78 2.00
N CYS A 71 2.65 6.09 2.34
CA CYS A 71 3.15 6.09 3.73
C CYS A 71 2.39 7.07 4.63
N LEU A 72 1.94 8.20 4.10
CA LEU A 72 1.15 9.19 4.84
C LEU A 72 -0.35 8.91 4.83
N SER A 73 -0.84 8.00 3.99
CA SER A 73 -2.27 7.64 3.87
C SER A 73 -2.76 6.87 5.10
N TYR A 74 -2.82 7.56 6.24
CA TYR A 74 -3.19 7.04 7.55
C TYR A 74 -4.16 7.97 8.26
N GLY A 75 -5.34 7.48 8.63
CA GLY A 75 -6.40 8.26 9.27
C GLY A 75 -7.30 8.95 8.25
N SER A 76 -7.83 10.13 8.59
CA SER A 76 -8.78 10.86 7.77
C SER A 76 -8.12 11.56 6.57
N ARG A 77 -8.72 11.47 5.38
CA ARG A 77 -8.28 12.18 4.17
C ARG A 77 -8.13 13.69 4.39
N LYS A 78 -9.09 14.31 5.09
CA LYS A 78 -9.06 15.75 5.44
C LYS A 78 -7.79 16.13 6.22
N GLN A 79 -7.16 15.17 6.92
CA GLN A 79 -5.95 15.41 7.72
C GLN A 79 -4.66 15.08 6.96
N PHE A 80 -4.61 13.95 6.24
CA PHE A 80 -3.35 13.54 5.61
C PHE A 80 -3.11 14.17 4.24
N LEU A 81 -4.14 14.49 3.43
CA LEU A 81 -3.94 15.14 2.14
C LEU A 81 -3.21 16.49 2.26
N PRO A 82 -3.58 17.39 3.21
CA PRO A 82 -2.79 18.60 3.45
C PRO A 82 -1.34 18.32 3.85
N LYS A 83 -1.07 17.22 4.57
CA LYS A 83 0.29 16.86 4.97
C LYS A 83 1.14 16.34 3.83
N ILE A 84 0.53 15.65 2.87
CA ILE A 84 1.21 15.27 1.63
C ILE A 84 1.51 16.52 0.80
N GLN A 85 0.53 17.43 0.68
CA GLN A 85 0.72 18.72 -0.02
C GLN A 85 1.85 19.54 0.61
N GLU A 86 1.91 19.62 1.95
CA GLU A 86 2.97 20.32 2.68
C GLU A 86 4.37 19.77 2.29
N ILE A 87 4.53 18.45 2.09
CA ILE A 87 5.78 17.87 1.62
C ILE A 87 6.09 18.29 0.17
N VAL A 88 5.08 18.25 -0.71
CA VAL A 88 5.23 18.68 -2.11
C VAL A 88 5.67 20.14 -2.18
N ASP A 89 5.06 21.01 -1.36
CA ASP A 89 5.39 22.44 -1.29
C ASP A 89 6.82 22.66 -0.76
N MET A 90 7.21 21.95 0.31
CA MET A 90 8.58 22.01 0.85
C MET A 90 9.64 21.56 -0.16
N ALA A 91 9.26 20.63 -1.03
CA ALA A 91 10.13 20.10 -2.09
C ALA A 91 10.12 20.95 -3.36
N GLY A 92 9.32 22.02 -3.42
CA GLY A 92 9.17 22.83 -4.63
C GLY A 92 8.58 22.04 -5.81
N GLY A 93 7.80 21.02 -5.55
CA GLY A 93 7.20 20.11 -6.53
C GLY A 93 8.05 18.87 -6.85
N ASP A 94 9.37 18.91 -6.68
CA ASP A 94 10.27 17.75 -6.94
C ASP A 94 10.61 17.00 -5.64
N VAL A 95 9.71 16.17 -5.18
CA VAL A 95 9.92 15.33 -3.97
C VAL A 95 11.06 14.34 -4.16
N HIS A 96 11.27 13.83 -5.37
CA HIS A 96 12.35 12.87 -5.66
C HIS A 96 13.73 13.50 -5.51
N GLY A 97 13.99 14.59 -6.23
CA GLY A 97 15.25 15.32 -6.14
C GLY A 97 15.50 15.86 -4.73
N TRP A 98 14.46 16.40 -4.08
CA TRP A 98 14.55 16.89 -2.70
C TRP A 98 14.99 15.80 -1.70
N ILE A 99 14.49 14.55 -1.86
CA ILE A 99 14.94 13.42 -1.05
C ILE A 99 16.35 12.99 -1.46
N LEU A 100 16.61 12.83 -2.77
CA LEU A 100 17.87 12.32 -3.28
C LEU A 100 19.07 13.23 -2.92
N GLU A 101 18.87 14.55 -2.92
CA GLU A 101 19.86 15.53 -2.51
C GLU A 101 19.98 15.69 -0.99
N GLY A 102 18.99 15.19 -0.24
CA GLY A 102 18.97 15.26 1.23
C GLY A 102 18.45 16.58 1.79
N LEU A 103 17.79 17.41 0.97
CA LEU A 103 17.27 18.72 1.34
C LEU A 103 16.16 18.63 2.41
N TYR A 104 15.48 17.48 2.53
CA TYR A 104 14.51 17.21 3.58
C TYR A 104 15.08 17.44 5.00
N ALA A 105 16.39 17.24 5.21
CA ALA A 105 17.03 17.37 6.51
C ALA A 105 16.99 18.82 7.07
N ARG A 106 16.77 19.81 6.19
CA ARG A 106 16.57 21.20 6.61
C ARG A 106 15.28 21.41 7.41
N ARG A 107 14.26 20.64 7.12
CA ARG A 107 12.92 20.70 7.76
C ARG A 107 12.69 19.57 8.74
N PHE A 108 13.06 18.37 8.38
CA PHE A 108 12.92 17.15 9.17
C PHE A 108 14.28 16.81 9.78
N ARG A 109 14.48 17.19 11.07
CA ARG A 109 15.75 16.95 11.77
C ARG A 109 15.70 15.61 12.48
N ALA A 110 16.83 14.89 12.48
CA ALA A 110 16.97 13.64 13.22
C ALA A 110 16.70 13.89 14.72
N GLY A 111 15.95 12.97 15.34
CA GLY A 111 15.61 13.07 16.77
C GLY A 111 14.56 14.11 17.13
N ASP A 112 14.02 14.90 16.18
CA ASP A 112 12.98 15.88 16.47
C ASP A 112 11.67 15.18 16.85
N GLY A 113 11.29 15.26 18.13
CA GLY A 113 10.10 14.62 18.70
C GLY A 113 8.78 15.35 18.42
N ARG A 114 8.80 16.57 17.85
CA ARG A 114 7.56 17.29 17.53
C ARG A 114 6.74 16.53 16.50
N SER A 115 5.42 16.53 16.68
CA SER A 115 4.52 15.86 15.72
C SER A 115 4.48 16.61 14.40
N PHE A 116 4.75 15.90 13.30
CA PHE A 116 4.44 16.36 11.95
C PHE A 116 3.02 15.97 11.58
N TYR A 117 2.68 14.70 11.79
CA TYR A 117 1.34 14.19 11.53
C TYR A 117 1.00 13.04 12.48
N ARG A 118 0.02 13.25 13.38
CA ARG A 118 -0.44 12.24 14.34
C ARG A 118 0.74 11.63 15.12
N ILE A 119 1.00 10.33 14.93
CA ILE A 119 2.10 9.60 15.57
C ILE A 119 3.45 9.74 14.84
N PHE A 120 3.47 10.41 13.69
CA PHE A 120 4.69 10.63 12.91
C PHE A 120 5.34 11.95 13.33
N SER A 121 6.44 11.87 14.05
CA SER A 121 7.25 13.06 14.40
C SER A 121 8.11 13.49 13.22
N TYR A 122 8.63 14.74 13.28
CA TYR A 122 9.62 15.23 12.31
C TYR A 122 10.84 14.32 12.23
N GLY A 123 11.31 13.78 13.37
CA GLY A 123 12.42 12.82 13.42
C GLY A 123 12.08 11.49 12.72
N ARG A 124 10.86 10.98 12.90
CA ARG A 124 10.42 9.77 12.17
C ARG A 124 10.30 9.98 10.68
N MET A 125 9.85 11.15 10.25
CA MET A 125 9.85 11.53 8.84
C MET A 125 11.28 11.65 8.28
N HIS A 126 12.22 12.20 9.06
CA HIS A 126 13.65 12.19 8.71
C HIS A 126 14.16 10.77 8.46
N GLU A 127 13.87 9.83 9.37
CA GLU A 127 14.30 8.43 9.24
C GLU A 127 13.71 7.77 7.98
N LEU A 128 12.43 8.03 7.66
CA LEU A 128 11.80 7.57 6.43
C LEU A 128 12.53 8.08 5.19
N PHE A 129 12.75 9.40 5.12
CA PHE A 129 13.42 10.00 3.95
C PHE A 129 14.88 9.59 3.84
N ALA A 130 15.60 9.42 4.95
CA ALA A 130 16.98 8.94 4.95
C ALA A 130 17.09 7.50 4.44
N ALA A 131 16.17 6.61 4.87
CA ALA A 131 16.12 5.24 4.39
C ALA A 131 15.75 5.18 2.91
N LEU A 132 14.75 5.96 2.48
CA LEU A 132 14.34 6.05 1.07
C LEU A 132 15.47 6.60 0.20
N ARG A 133 16.15 7.65 0.64
CA ARG A 133 17.34 8.20 -0.04
C ARG A 133 18.43 7.16 -0.25
N ALA A 134 18.75 6.38 0.77
CA ALA A 134 19.74 5.33 0.68
C ALA A 134 19.36 4.27 -0.36
N LEU A 135 18.08 3.88 -0.41
CA LEU A 135 17.54 2.94 -1.38
C LEU A 135 17.62 3.52 -2.81
N LEU A 136 17.17 4.77 -3.01
CA LEU A 136 17.19 5.45 -4.31
C LEU A 136 18.63 5.60 -4.85
N ARG A 137 19.58 5.99 -4.00
CA ARG A 137 20.99 6.11 -4.40
C ARG A 137 21.62 4.79 -4.80
N ARG A 138 21.22 3.71 -4.15
CA ARG A 138 21.80 2.38 -4.40
C ARG A 138 21.18 1.69 -5.63
N HIS A 139 19.90 1.87 -5.86
CA HIS A 139 19.12 1.09 -6.84
C HIS A 139 18.52 1.95 -7.96
N GLY A 140 18.50 3.27 -7.84
CA GLY A 140 17.89 4.18 -8.80
C GLY A 140 16.37 4.34 -8.64
N GLY A 141 15.68 3.41 -7.98
CA GLY A 141 14.22 3.42 -7.79
C GLY A 141 13.73 2.26 -6.94
N LEU A 142 12.47 2.33 -6.52
CA LEU A 142 11.81 1.28 -5.74
C LEU A 142 11.54 0.04 -6.60
N GLY A 143 11.12 0.22 -7.84
CA GLY A 143 10.93 -0.89 -8.78
C GLY A 143 12.24 -1.60 -9.10
N ALA A 144 13.33 -0.86 -9.32
CA ALA A 144 14.66 -1.43 -9.52
C ALA A 144 15.16 -2.22 -8.29
N PHE A 145 14.90 -1.68 -7.08
CA PHE A 145 15.19 -2.39 -5.83
C PHE A 145 14.43 -3.72 -5.74
N LEU A 146 13.13 -3.72 -6.03
CA LEU A 146 12.31 -4.93 -5.96
C LEU A 146 12.77 -5.97 -7.00
N ARG A 147 13.02 -5.56 -8.24
CA ARG A 147 13.56 -6.45 -9.28
C ARG A 147 14.90 -7.06 -8.90
N ALA A 148 15.83 -6.27 -8.37
CA ALA A 148 17.14 -6.75 -7.91
C ALA A 148 17.04 -7.78 -6.78
N ASN A 149 15.93 -7.81 -6.04
CA ASN A 149 15.64 -8.80 -5.00
C ASN A 149 14.70 -9.93 -5.46
N GLY A 150 14.38 -10.03 -6.75
CA GLY A 150 13.45 -11.04 -7.28
C GLY A 150 12.02 -10.90 -6.75
N ALA A 151 11.64 -9.71 -6.27
CA ALA A 151 10.36 -9.46 -5.62
C ALA A 151 9.29 -9.06 -6.64
N THR A 152 8.86 -10.01 -7.47
CA THR A 152 7.88 -9.84 -8.55
C THR A 152 6.44 -10.16 -8.13
N THR A 153 6.22 -10.49 -6.87
CA THR A 153 4.90 -10.77 -6.27
C THR A 153 4.66 -9.90 -5.05
N ALA A 154 3.42 -9.64 -4.69
CA ALA A 154 3.11 -8.77 -3.55
C ALA A 154 3.67 -9.29 -2.22
N PRO A 155 3.59 -10.59 -1.85
CA PRO A 155 4.21 -11.08 -0.62
C PRO A 155 5.72 -10.84 -0.59
N ALA A 156 6.44 -11.13 -1.69
CA ALA A 156 7.87 -10.90 -1.79
C ALA A 156 8.23 -9.40 -1.70
N ALA A 157 7.47 -8.55 -2.39
CA ALA A 157 7.66 -7.09 -2.37
C ALA A 157 7.41 -6.48 -0.98
N LEU A 158 6.36 -6.93 -0.28
CA LEU A 158 6.08 -6.50 1.09
C LEU A 158 7.21 -6.87 2.03
N CYS A 159 7.72 -8.11 1.96
CA CYS A 159 8.86 -8.54 2.77
C CYS A 159 10.13 -7.73 2.45
N ALA A 160 10.44 -7.51 1.17
CA ALA A 160 11.59 -6.72 0.74
C ALA A 160 11.51 -5.27 1.23
N LEU A 161 10.33 -4.61 1.08
CA LEU A 161 10.11 -3.25 1.54
C LEU A 161 10.17 -3.15 3.07
N CYS A 162 9.50 -4.03 3.81
CA CYS A 162 9.61 -4.04 5.27
C CYS A 162 11.06 -4.20 5.71
N GLY A 163 11.82 -5.11 5.09
CA GLY A 163 13.24 -5.33 5.39
C GLY A 163 14.13 -4.12 5.09
N ALA A 164 13.92 -3.45 3.95
CA ALA A 164 14.69 -2.27 3.56
C ALA A 164 14.53 -1.09 4.54
N PHE A 165 13.37 -0.96 5.15
CA PHE A 165 13.03 0.11 6.11
C PHE A 165 13.07 -0.35 7.57
N ALA A 166 13.40 -1.62 7.86
CA ALA A 166 13.37 -2.20 9.19
C ALA A 166 14.19 -1.40 10.20
N GLY A 167 13.57 -1.07 11.33
CA GLY A 167 14.20 -0.37 12.44
C GLY A 167 14.44 1.13 12.23
N ARG A 168 14.30 1.65 11.01
CA ARG A 168 14.58 3.06 10.70
C ARG A 168 13.32 3.90 10.58
N ALA A 169 12.31 3.43 9.87
CA ALA A 169 11.10 4.20 9.56
C ALA A 169 9.85 3.71 10.31
N ALA A 170 10.00 2.94 11.37
CA ALA A 170 8.86 2.51 12.19
C ALA A 170 8.28 3.70 12.99
N PRO A 171 6.96 3.83 13.11
CA PRO A 171 5.90 2.94 12.61
C PRO A 171 5.36 3.33 11.22
N ILE A 172 6.05 4.21 10.46
CA ILE A 172 5.58 4.67 9.14
C ILE A 172 5.59 3.49 8.15
N VAL A 173 6.69 2.75 8.09
CA VAL A 173 6.74 1.47 7.38
C VAL A 173 6.64 0.35 8.42
N PRO A 174 5.80 -0.68 8.21
CA PRO A 174 5.71 -1.82 9.11
C PRO A 174 7.06 -2.51 9.31
N LYS A 175 7.31 -3.02 10.52
CA LYS A 175 8.53 -3.78 10.83
C LYS A 175 8.62 -5.09 10.04
N ASP A 176 7.47 -5.71 9.84
CA ASP A 176 7.32 -7.01 9.17
C ASP A 176 5.92 -7.13 8.53
N CYS A 177 5.67 -8.26 7.86
CA CYS A 177 4.42 -8.53 7.16
C CYS A 177 3.34 -9.18 8.05
N THR A 178 3.42 -9.09 9.39
CA THR A 178 2.39 -9.66 10.29
C THR A 178 1.16 -8.77 10.38
N SER A 179 1.34 -7.45 10.30
CA SER A 179 0.25 -6.49 10.13
C SER A 179 -0.31 -6.54 8.71
N ALA A 180 -1.49 -5.95 8.47
CA ALA A 180 -2.11 -5.90 7.14
C ALA A 180 -1.31 -5.09 6.11
N CYS A 181 -0.25 -4.40 6.50
CA CYS A 181 0.62 -3.59 5.64
C CYS A 181 -0.14 -2.64 4.68
N LYS A 182 -1.32 -2.12 5.09
CA LYS A 182 -2.24 -1.35 4.25
C LYS A 182 -1.53 -0.37 3.31
N ARG A 183 -0.61 0.42 3.85
CA ARG A 183 0.07 1.48 3.10
C ARG A 183 0.99 0.95 2.01
N LEU A 184 1.69 -0.15 2.27
CA LEU A 184 2.51 -0.81 1.27
C LEU A 184 1.64 -1.53 0.23
N CYS A 185 0.53 -2.16 0.63
CA CYS A 185 -0.44 -2.74 -0.30
C CYS A 185 -1.05 -1.68 -1.21
N LEU A 186 -1.35 -0.48 -0.68
CA LEU A 186 -1.85 0.65 -1.46
C LEU A 186 -0.80 1.13 -2.47
N PHE A 187 0.45 1.27 -2.05
CA PHE A 187 1.56 1.61 -2.94
C PHE A 187 1.73 0.59 -4.07
N LEU A 188 1.75 -0.71 -3.74
CA LEU A 188 1.86 -1.77 -4.74
C LEU A 188 0.67 -1.75 -5.71
N ARG A 189 -0.56 -1.54 -5.22
CA ARG A 189 -1.75 -1.42 -6.08
C ARG A 189 -1.54 -0.32 -7.12
N TRP A 190 -1.14 0.89 -6.70
CA TRP A 190 -0.92 2.00 -7.62
C TRP A 190 0.17 1.74 -8.66
N MET A 191 1.24 1.05 -8.27
CA MET A 191 2.37 0.79 -9.17
C MET A 191 2.13 -0.37 -10.13
N VAL A 192 1.32 -1.35 -9.76
CA VAL A 192 1.20 -2.62 -10.49
C VAL A 192 -0.06 -2.70 -11.34
N ARG A 193 -1.22 -2.18 -10.86
CA ARG A 193 -2.48 -2.31 -11.61
C ARG A 193 -2.51 -1.44 -12.85
N ASP A 194 -2.53 -2.07 -14.00
CA ASP A 194 -2.76 -1.50 -15.32
C ASP A 194 -4.25 -1.56 -15.71
N GLY A 195 -4.61 -0.87 -16.78
CA GLY A 195 -5.98 -0.87 -17.32
C GLY A 195 -7.03 -0.23 -16.39
N SER A 196 -6.59 0.46 -15.33
CA SER A 196 -7.44 1.21 -14.41
C SER A 196 -7.40 2.71 -14.73
N PRO A 197 -8.52 3.44 -14.68
CA PRO A 197 -8.50 4.89 -14.81
C PRO A 197 -7.91 5.58 -13.57
N VAL A 198 -7.60 4.84 -12.51
CA VAL A 198 -7.09 5.31 -11.22
C VAL A 198 -5.62 4.99 -11.04
N ASP A 199 -5.25 3.71 -11.12
CA ASP A 199 -3.92 3.22 -10.81
C ASP A 199 -2.94 3.45 -11.99
N TYR A 200 -1.64 3.53 -11.71
CA TYR A 200 -0.63 3.92 -12.69
C TYR A 200 -0.05 2.76 -13.51
N GLY A 201 0.03 1.56 -12.93
CA GLY A 201 0.49 0.35 -13.61
C GLY A 201 1.93 0.38 -14.13
N LEU A 202 2.82 1.20 -13.54
CA LEU A 202 4.22 1.35 -13.99
C LEU A 202 5.03 0.05 -13.95
N TRP A 203 4.57 -0.95 -13.20
CA TRP A 203 5.25 -2.22 -13.00
C TRP A 203 4.49 -3.41 -13.59
N SER A 204 3.45 -3.14 -14.39
CA SER A 204 2.56 -4.18 -14.95
C SER A 204 3.25 -5.17 -15.89
N ASP A 205 4.39 -4.78 -16.49
CA ASP A 205 5.17 -5.59 -17.42
C ASP A 205 5.99 -6.69 -16.72
N TRP A 206 6.27 -6.57 -15.41
CA TRP A 206 7.14 -7.50 -14.71
C TRP A 206 6.61 -7.98 -13.35
N PHE A 207 5.58 -7.34 -12.81
CA PHE A 207 5.03 -7.68 -11.50
C PHE A 207 3.71 -8.45 -11.66
N ASP A 208 3.55 -9.54 -10.92
CA ASP A 208 2.33 -10.34 -10.96
C ASP A 208 1.15 -9.65 -10.24
N LYS A 209 0.28 -9.02 -11.02
CA LYS A 209 -0.92 -8.31 -10.54
C LYS A 209 -1.87 -9.22 -9.77
N SER A 210 -1.94 -10.50 -10.10
CA SER A 210 -2.84 -11.44 -9.44
C SER A 210 -2.50 -11.68 -7.96
N THR A 211 -1.25 -11.37 -7.57
CA THR A 211 -0.74 -11.52 -6.20
C THR A 211 -0.99 -10.31 -5.31
N LEU A 212 -1.50 -9.21 -5.86
CA LEU A 212 -1.80 -8.01 -5.09
C LEU A 212 -2.74 -8.30 -3.93
N VAL A 213 -2.47 -7.67 -2.79
CA VAL A 213 -3.27 -7.80 -1.57
C VAL A 213 -4.07 -6.53 -1.34
N VAL A 214 -5.37 -6.68 -1.06
CA VAL A 214 -6.26 -5.55 -0.80
C VAL A 214 -5.72 -4.69 0.36
N PRO A 215 -5.69 -3.34 0.22
CA PRO A 215 -5.23 -2.44 1.26
C PRO A 215 -6.19 -2.40 2.46
N LEU A 216 -6.06 -3.35 3.38
CA LEU A 216 -6.99 -3.58 4.47
C LEU A 216 -6.84 -2.54 5.59
N ASP A 217 -7.91 -1.79 5.84
CA ASP A 217 -8.11 -0.99 7.04
C ASP A 217 -9.43 -1.35 7.76
N VAL A 218 -9.76 -0.57 8.79
CA VAL A 218 -10.97 -0.82 9.60
C VAL A 218 -12.26 -0.60 8.80
N HIS A 219 -12.26 0.31 7.80
CA HIS A 219 -13.43 0.56 6.95
C HIS A 219 -13.61 -0.59 5.95
N VAL A 220 -12.55 -0.96 5.23
CA VAL A 220 -12.55 -2.11 4.31
C VAL A 220 -12.93 -3.40 5.06
N LEU A 221 -12.39 -3.61 6.26
CA LEU A 221 -12.74 -4.77 7.09
C LEU A 221 -14.22 -4.78 7.47
N ARG A 222 -14.77 -3.63 7.87
CA ARG A 222 -16.21 -3.52 8.19
C ARG A 222 -17.07 -3.92 7.00
N GLN A 223 -16.77 -3.41 5.80
CA GLN A 223 -17.52 -3.70 4.60
C GLN A 223 -17.35 -5.15 4.14
N ALA A 224 -16.15 -5.70 4.21
CA ALA A 224 -15.89 -7.10 3.91
C ALA A 224 -16.69 -8.03 4.83
N ARG A 225 -16.82 -7.69 6.11
CA ARG A 225 -17.65 -8.43 7.07
C ARG A 225 -19.15 -8.29 6.76
N HIS A 226 -19.61 -7.10 6.43
CA HIS A 226 -21.01 -6.84 6.03
C HIS A 226 -21.40 -7.70 4.82
N LEU A 227 -20.49 -7.87 3.86
CA LEU A 227 -20.70 -8.74 2.70
C LEU A 227 -20.43 -10.24 2.98
N GLY A 228 -20.08 -10.61 4.20
CA GLY A 228 -19.80 -12.00 4.56
C GLY A 228 -18.50 -12.56 3.98
N LEU A 229 -17.60 -11.71 3.49
CA LEU A 229 -16.30 -12.15 2.96
C LEU A 229 -15.38 -12.69 4.06
N VAL A 230 -15.48 -12.14 5.27
CA VAL A 230 -14.73 -12.57 6.47
C VAL A 230 -15.59 -12.45 7.72
N ARG A 231 -15.21 -13.17 8.80
CA ARG A 231 -15.89 -13.11 10.10
C ARG A 231 -15.10 -12.40 11.19
N THR A 232 -13.78 -12.29 11.04
CA THR A 232 -12.89 -11.71 12.05
C THR A 232 -13.00 -10.18 12.12
N ASN A 233 -12.68 -9.62 13.31
CA ASN A 233 -12.53 -8.18 13.52
C ASN A 233 -11.07 -7.71 13.49
N ALA A 234 -10.12 -8.61 13.25
CA ALA A 234 -8.71 -8.29 13.29
C ALA A 234 -8.19 -7.89 11.90
N ALA A 235 -7.69 -6.68 11.75
CA ALA A 235 -7.04 -6.19 10.53
C ALA A 235 -5.58 -6.71 10.49
N THR A 236 -5.39 -7.98 10.13
CA THR A 236 -4.10 -8.65 9.99
C THR A 236 -3.82 -8.99 8.54
N MET A 237 -2.56 -9.34 8.20
CA MET A 237 -2.22 -9.84 6.86
C MET A 237 -3.03 -11.09 6.50
N ARG A 238 -3.24 -12.01 7.43
CA ARG A 238 -4.10 -13.18 7.21
C ARG A 238 -5.50 -12.79 6.74
N THR A 239 -6.10 -11.79 7.40
CA THR A 239 -7.44 -11.29 7.05
C THR A 239 -7.43 -10.59 5.68
N ALA A 240 -6.38 -9.81 5.38
CA ALA A 240 -6.23 -9.18 4.08
C ALA A 240 -6.14 -10.21 2.96
N LEU A 241 -5.36 -11.28 3.15
CA LEU A 241 -5.25 -12.39 2.19
C LEU A 241 -6.57 -13.15 2.04
N GLU A 242 -7.32 -13.39 3.13
CA GLU A 242 -8.63 -14.04 3.09
C GLU A 242 -9.63 -13.22 2.27
N ILE A 243 -9.70 -11.90 2.49
CA ILE A 243 -10.55 -10.99 1.70
C ILE A 243 -10.09 -11.00 0.23
N THR A 244 -8.80 -10.88 -0.02
CA THR A 244 -8.23 -10.88 -1.37
C THR A 244 -8.58 -12.15 -2.14
N ALA A 245 -8.47 -13.32 -1.52
CA ALA A 245 -8.85 -14.58 -2.14
C ALA A 245 -10.34 -14.62 -2.53
N ARG A 246 -11.23 -14.06 -1.69
CA ARG A 246 -12.65 -13.95 -2.01
C ARG A 246 -12.93 -12.97 -3.14
N LEU A 247 -12.19 -11.86 -3.20
CA LEU A 247 -12.30 -10.91 -4.30
C LEU A 247 -11.75 -11.49 -5.60
N ALA A 248 -10.72 -12.33 -5.55
CA ALA A 248 -10.17 -13.02 -6.72
C ALA A 248 -11.17 -13.99 -7.38
N GLU A 249 -12.13 -14.54 -6.62
CA GLU A 249 -13.23 -15.34 -7.19
C GLU A 249 -14.10 -14.50 -8.15
N GLU A 250 -14.23 -13.20 -7.92
CA GLU A 250 -15.04 -12.29 -8.71
C GLU A 250 -14.22 -11.48 -9.73
N PHE A 251 -12.98 -11.18 -9.40
CA PHE A 251 -12.03 -10.43 -10.24
C PHE A 251 -10.78 -11.26 -10.49
N PRO A 252 -10.87 -12.33 -11.31
CA PRO A 252 -9.73 -13.20 -11.60
C PRO A 252 -8.57 -12.41 -12.20
N GLY A 253 -7.35 -12.59 -11.68
CA GLY A 253 -6.15 -11.89 -12.12
C GLY A 253 -6.02 -10.43 -11.64
N ASP A 254 -7.07 -9.86 -11.02
CA ASP A 254 -7.05 -8.48 -10.49
C ASP A 254 -7.90 -8.34 -9.22
N PRO A 255 -7.54 -9.01 -8.11
CA PRO A 255 -8.33 -9.01 -6.89
C PRO A 255 -8.50 -7.63 -6.27
N CYS A 256 -7.52 -6.71 -6.48
CA CYS A 256 -7.58 -5.36 -5.96
C CYS A 256 -8.61 -4.45 -6.65
N ARG A 257 -9.21 -4.87 -7.77
CA ARG A 257 -10.40 -4.23 -8.31
C ARG A 257 -11.56 -4.23 -7.31
N GLY A 258 -11.65 -5.28 -6.49
CA GLY A 258 -12.64 -5.38 -5.41
C GLY A 258 -12.47 -4.36 -4.30
N ASP A 259 -11.31 -3.73 -4.15
CA ASP A 259 -11.09 -2.64 -3.17
C ASP A 259 -12.01 -1.43 -3.46
N PHE A 260 -12.21 -1.08 -4.73
CA PHE A 260 -13.16 -0.03 -5.13
C PHE A 260 -14.60 -0.38 -4.77
N ALA A 261 -14.97 -1.66 -4.84
CA ALA A 261 -16.29 -2.10 -4.43
C ALA A 261 -16.50 -1.98 -2.92
N LEU A 262 -15.52 -2.38 -2.11
CA LEU A 262 -15.59 -2.25 -0.65
C LEU A 262 -15.56 -0.79 -0.21
N TYR A 263 -14.75 0.04 -0.86
CA TYR A 263 -14.72 1.48 -0.63
C TYR A 263 -16.07 2.12 -0.97
N GLY A 264 -16.62 1.81 -2.15
CA GLY A 264 -17.89 2.36 -2.62
C GLY A 264 -19.07 1.94 -1.74
N LEU A 265 -19.07 0.72 -1.20
CA LEU A 265 -20.06 0.29 -0.24
C LEU A 265 -20.05 1.17 1.02
N GLY A 266 -18.86 1.56 1.49
CA GLY A 266 -18.72 2.46 2.63
C GLY A 266 -19.30 3.85 2.38
N ILE A 267 -19.19 4.36 1.14
CA ILE A 267 -19.77 5.68 0.76
C ILE A 267 -21.29 5.60 0.62
N ASP A 268 -21.81 4.57 -0.03
CA ASP A 268 -23.25 4.43 -0.28
C ASP A 268 -24.06 4.21 1.01
N GLU A 269 -23.41 3.83 2.12
CA GLU A 269 -24.02 3.54 3.42
C GLU A 269 -23.86 4.68 4.45
N GLU A 270 -23.06 5.71 4.15
CA GLU A 270 -22.95 6.96 4.92
C GLU A 270 -24.02 7.97 4.51
#